data_49d091ba473f978f5385cbfc97969c7f
#
_entry.id   49d091ba473f978f5385cbfc97969c7f
#
_cell.length_a   1.000
_cell.length_b   1.000
_cell.length_c   1.000
_cell.angle_alpha   90.00
_cell.angle_beta   90.00
_cell.angle_gamma   90.00
#
_symmetry.space_group_name_H-M   'P 1'
#
loop_
_entity.id
_entity.type
_entity.pdbx_description
1 polymer ?
#
loop_
_entity_poly.entity_id
_entity_poly.type
_entity_poly.pdbx_seq_one_letter_code
_entity_poly.pdbx_strand_id
1 'polypeptide(L)'
;MNLDVGELSTRQLAEKGISKAQLEDRDRSVDLGVEASMRKPYGIISAQALHDVGGASEGTELRLNYQYFWQIDPRLSLIPNVGVEWLSDKRANYYYGILNSEVARGVDAYRPDQVFIPHVSLGANYVINEKVNVFGVAMQKFLPNKVQDGPLVDQSSQTNFYMAVNYKF
;
A
#
# COMPACT_ATOMS: atom_id res chain seq x y z
N MET A 1 1.81 5.69 6.29
CA MET A 1 0.85 4.89 5.52
C MET A 1 0.93 3.48 6.06
N ASN A 2 -0.09 2.99 6.75
CA ASN A 2 -0.07 1.63 7.25
C ASN A 2 -0.19 0.70 6.07
N LEU A 3 0.85 -0.09 5.79
CA LEU A 3 0.67 -1.34 5.08
C LEU A 3 -0.05 -2.27 6.08
N ASP A 4 -1.36 -2.16 6.09
CA ASP A 4 -2.20 -3.17 6.70
C ASP A 4 -2.08 -4.38 5.78
N VAL A 5 -1.06 -5.19 6.02
CA VAL A 5 -1.02 -6.56 5.51
C VAL A 5 -2.24 -7.17 6.17
N GLY A 6 -3.30 -7.44 5.38
CA GLY A 6 -4.54 -7.97 5.90
C GLY A 6 -4.21 -9.11 6.83
N GLU A 7 -4.33 -8.87 8.15
CA GLU A 7 -4.02 -9.88 9.16
C GLU A 7 -4.89 -11.08 8.86
N LEU A 8 -4.25 -12.16 8.38
CA LEU A 8 -4.94 -13.44 8.30
C LEU A 8 -5.51 -13.72 9.67
N SER A 9 -6.80 -14.01 9.72
CA SER A 9 -7.43 -14.41 10.97
C SER A 9 -6.69 -15.65 11.52
N THR A 10 -6.60 -15.78 12.81
CA THR A 10 -5.96 -16.94 13.49
C THR A 10 -6.45 -18.28 12.91
N ARG A 11 -7.69 -18.31 12.40
CA ARG A 11 -8.30 -19.48 11.76
C ARG A 11 -7.69 -19.78 10.38
N GLN A 12 -7.48 -18.78 9.54
CA GLN A 12 -6.87 -18.94 8.21
C GLN A 12 -5.39 -19.35 8.32
N LEU A 13 -4.66 -18.84 9.32
CA LEU A 13 -3.30 -19.29 9.62
C LEU A 13 -3.29 -20.76 10.07
N ALA A 14 -4.23 -21.15 10.91
CA ALA A 14 -4.33 -22.54 11.37
C ALA A 14 -4.67 -23.52 10.24
N GLU A 15 -5.48 -23.13 9.26
CA GLU A 15 -5.76 -23.91 8.04
C GLU A 15 -4.50 -24.14 7.19
N LYS A 16 -3.53 -23.22 7.24
CA LYS A 16 -2.20 -23.35 6.62
C LYS A 16 -1.16 -24.00 7.54
N GLY A 17 -1.56 -24.49 8.70
CA GLY A 17 -0.67 -25.14 9.68
C GLY A 17 0.27 -24.16 10.41
N ILE A 18 0.00 -22.86 10.36
CA ILE A 18 0.82 -21.81 10.97
C ILE A 18 0.13 -21.30 12.24
N SER A 19 0.86 -21.23 13.35
CA SER A 19 0.41 -20.59 14.58
C SER A 19 0.84 -19.12 14.61
N LYS A 20 -0.02 -18.23 15.06
CA LYS A 20 0.33 -16.80 15.26
C LYS A 20 1.59 -16.64 16.16
N ALA A 21 1.82 -17.54 17.09
CA ALA A 21 3.02 -17.53 17.94
C ALA A 21 4.32 -17.82 17.20
N GLN A 22 4.29 -18.36 15.98
CA GLN A 22 5.45 -18.62 15.14
C GLN A 22 5.82 -17.41 14.28
N LEU A 23 4.89 -16.47 14.11
CA LEU A 23 5.09 -15.25 13.32
C LEU A 23 5.60 -14.11 14.19
N GLU A 24 6.34 -13.21 13.58
CA GLU A 24 6.78 -11.95 14.18
C GLU A 24 5.88 -10.80 13.72
N ASP A 25 5.62 -9.87 14.63
CA ASP A 25 5.00 -8.61 14.25
C ASP A 25 5.95 -7.84 13.32
N ARG A 26 5.38 -7.21 12.29
CA ARG A 26 6.17 -6.39 11.37
C ARG A 26 6.28 -4.97 11.92
N ASP A 27 7.50 -4.54 12.17
CA ASP A 27 7.78 -3.17 12.57
C ASP A 27 7.41 -2.17 11.47
N ARG A 28 7.05 -0.96 11.90
CA ARG A 28 6.85 0.14 10.96
C ARG A 28 8.19 0.62 10.42
N SER A 29 8.29 0.75 9.10
CA SER A 29 9.48 1.35 8.51
C SER A 29 9.48 2.87 8.71
N VAL A 30 10.68 3.41 8.87
CA VAL A 30 10.95 4.85 8.74
C VAL A 30 11.62 5.06 7.40
N ASP A 31 10.90 5.65 6.47
CA ASP A 31 11.37 5.79 5.10
C ASP A 31 11.90 7.20 4.83
N LEU A 32 13.06 7.30 4.20
CA LEU A 32 13.56 8.52 3.57
C LEU A 32 13.35 8.41 2.06
N GLY A 33 12.91 9.49 1.44
CA GLY A 33 12.65 9.43 0.01
C GLY A 33 12.64 10.75 -0.71
N VAL A 34 12.52 10.65 -2.03
CA VAL A 34 12.40 11.77 -2.95
C VAL A 34 11.18 11.56 -3.85
N GLU A 35 10.55 12.64 -4.22
CA GLU A 35 9.44 12.64 -5.18
C GLU A 35 9.69 13.70 -6.25
N ALA A 36 9.40 13.33 -7.49
CA ALA A 36 9.31 14.24 -8.62
C ALA A 36 7.92 14.17 -9.22
N SER A 37 7.32 15.31 -9.51
CA SER A 37 6.01 15.36 -10.15
C SER A 37 5.98 16.38 -11.30
N MET A 38 5.20 16.03 -12.33
CA MET A 38 4.97 16.90 -13.48
C MET A 38 3.47 17.09 -13.68
N ARG A 39 3.04 18.34 -13.59
CA ARG A 39 1.64 18.72 -13.83
C ARG A 39 1.46 19.22 -15.26
N LYS A 40 0.47 18.70 -15.95
CA LYS A 40 0.04 19.07 -17.29
C LYS A 40 -1.48 19.27 -17.30
N PRO A 41 -2.07 19.93 -18.33
CA PRO A 41 -3.52 20.08 -18.43
C PRO A 41 -4.30 18.76 -18.41
N TYR A 42 -3.66 17.70 -18.88
CA TYR A 42 -4.23 16.35 -18.96
C TYR A 42 -3.96 15.47 -17.71
N GLY A 43 -3.29 15.99 -16.69
CA GLY A 43 -3.09 15.26 -15.42
C GLY A 43 -1.73 15.52 -14.77
N ILE A 44 -1.47 14.75 -13.72
CA ILE A 44 -0.23 14.80 -12.95
C ILE A 44 0.41 13.41 -13.00
N ILE A 45 1.66 13.35 -13.42
CA ILE A 45 2.51 12.18 -13.29
C ILE A 45 3.45 12.42 -12.12
N SER A 46 3.56 11.46 -11.21
CA SER A 46 4.52 11.51 -10.11
C SER A 46 5.30 10.21 -10.01
N ALA A 47 6.58 10.34 -9.68
CA ALA A 47 7.48 9.24 -9.38
C ALA A 47 8.10 9.48 -8.01
N GLN A 48 8.05 8.47 -7.14
CA GLN A 48 8.58 8.52 -5.78
C GLN A 48 9.53 7.35 -5.55
N ALA A 49 10.65 7.61 -4.89
CA ALA A 49 11.56 6.60 -4.41
C ALA A 49 11.69 6.72 -2.89
N LEU A 50 11.48 5.63 -2.18
CA LEU A 50 11.55 5.51 -0.72
C LEU A 50 12.55 4.44 -0.35
N HIS A 51 13.33 4.69 0.70
CA HIS A 51 14.25 3.70 1.28
C HIS A 51 14.05 3.64 2.79
N ASP A 52 13.92 2.44 3.32
CA ASP A 52 13.80 2.23 4.77
C ASP A 52 15.15 2.48 5.45
N VAL A 53 15.20 3.57 6.21
CA VAL A 53 16.36 3.97 7.04
C VAL A 53 16.17 3.61 8.51
N GLY A 54 14.98 3.12 8.88
CA GLY A 54 14.66 2.66 10.24
C GLY A 54 15.16 1.26 10.55
N GLY A 55 15.57 0.50 9.52
CA GLY A 55 16.14 -0.83 9.67
C GLY A 55 15.10 -1.96 9.81
N ALA A 56 13.81 -1.69 9.57
CA ALA A 56 12.77 -2.72 9.59
C ALA A 56 12.97 -3.72 8.42
N SER A 57 12.98 -3.21 7.21
CA SER A 57 13.18 -4.01 5.99
C SER A 57 14.51 -3.77 5.29
N GLU A 58 15.12 -2.60 5.51
CA GLU A 58 16.27 -2.08 4.73
C GLU A 58 16.01 -2.11 3.21
N GLY A 59 14.76 -2.06 2.83
CA GLY A 59 14.31 -2.20 1.45
C GLY A 59 13.99 -0.87 0.79
N THR A 60 13.82 -0.93 -0.54
CA THR A 60 13.47 0.23 -1.37
C THR A 60 12.10 0.01 -1.98
N GLU A 61 11.36 1.11 -2.13
CA GLU A 61 10.09 1.16 -2.81
C GLU A 61 10.10 2.27 -3.85
N LEU A 62 9.62 1.97 -5.06
CA LEU A 62 9.39 2.95 -6.11
C LEU A 62 7.89 2.99 -6.40
N ARG A 63 7.35 4.20 -6.54
CA ARG A 63 5.95 4.42 -6.92
C ARG A 63 5.87 5.28 -8.16
N LEU A 64 5.08 4.86 -9.11
CA LEU A 64 4.72 5.66 -10.27
C LEU A 64 3.21 5.83 -10.29
N ASN A 65 2.75 7.07 -10.39
CA ASN A 65 1.33 7.41 -10.39
C ASN A 65 0.98 8.35 -11.53
N TYR A 66 -0.20 8.16 -12.07
CA TYR A 66 -0.87 9.13 -12.93
C TYR A 66 -2.23 9.43 -12.33
N GLN A 67 -2.51 10.71 -12.07
CA GLN A 67 -3.80 11.17 -11.58
C GLN A 67 -4.35 12.31 -12.44
N TYR A 68 -5.67 12.32 -12.58
CA TYR A 68 -6.39 13.38 -13.26
C TYR A 68 -7.29 14.11 -12.26
N PHE A 69 -7.35 15.44 -12.37
CA PHE A 69 -8.24 16.26 -11.56
C PHE A 69 -9.46 16.65 -12.40
N TRP A 70 -10.60 16.05 -12.10
CA TRP A 70 -11.84 16.24 -12.84
C TRP A 70 -12.82 17.07 -12.03
N GLN A 71 -12.97 18.36 -12.38
CA GLN A 71 -13.98 19.23 -11.81
C GLN A 71 -15.34 18.91 -12.43
N ILE A 72 -16.24 18.31 -11.66
CA ILE A 72 -17.60 17.96 -12.12
C ILE A 72 -18.50 19.19 -12.05
N ASP A 73 -18.46 19.89 -10.91
CA ASP A 73 -19.18 21.12 -10.67
C ASP A 73 -18.39 22.00 -9.67
N PRO A 74 -18.85 23.23 -9.32
CA PRO A 74 -18.12 24.10 -8.39
C PRO A 74 -17.86 23.52 -7.00
N ARG A 75 -18.57 22.47 -6.60
CA ARG A 75 -18.43 21.85 -5.29
C ARG A 75 -17.81 20.46 -5.32
N LEU A 76 -17.93 19.75 -6.44
CA LEU A 76 -17.47 18.34 -6.56
C LEU A 76 -16.31 18.20 -7.53
N SER A 77 -15.23 17.66 -7.05
CA SER A 77 -14.10 17.21 -7.87
C SER A 77 -13.86 15.72 -7.68
N LEU A 78 -13.59 15.02 -8.76
CA LEU A 78 -13.15 13.64 -8.75
C LEU A 78 -11.67 13.56 -9.13
N ILE A 79 -10.95 12.62 -8.52
CA ILE A 79 -9.51 12.45 -8.71
C ILE A 79 -9.23 10.96 -8.96
N PRO A 80 -9.51 10.47 -10.18
CA PRO A 80 -9.07 9.14 -10.57
C PRO A 80 -7.55 9.06 -10.61
N ASN A 81 -7.01 7.93 -10.15
CA ASN A 81 -5.58 7.64 -10.14
C ASN A 81 -5.36 6.19 -10.56
N VAL A 82 -4.28 5.98 -11.30
CA VAL A 82 -3.72 4.66 -11.60
C VAL A 82 -2.23 4.71 -11.33
N GLY A 83 -1.69 3.64 -10.76
CA GLY A 83 -0.28 3.60 -10.46
C GLY A 83 0.24 2.18 -10.25
N VAL A 84 1.53 2.11 -9.98
CA VAL A 84 2.23 0.88 -9.65
C VAL A 84 3.25 1.16 -8.55
N GLU A 85 3.32 0.24 -7.59
CA GLU A 85 4.36 0.19 -6.57
C GLU A 85 5.32 -0.95 -6.92
N TRP A 86 6.60 -0.67 -6.96
CA TRP A 86 7.63 -1.70 -7.03
C TRP A 86 8.32 -1.79 -5.67
N LEU A 87 8.38 -3.00 -5.12
CA LEU A 87 9.10 -3.29 -3.89
C LEU A 87 10.34 -4.11 -4.21
N SER A 88 11.48 -3.70 -3.67
CA SER A 88 12.69 -4.51 -3.71
C SER A 88 12.49 -5.85 -2.99
N ASP A 89 13.35 -6.81 -3.26
CA ASP A 89 13.38 -8.14 -2.62
C ASP A 89 13.37 -8.05 -1.08
N LYS A 90 14.22 -7.20 -0.49
CA LYS A 90 14.25 -6.99 0.96
C LYS A 90 12.90 -6.52 1.50
N ARG A 91 12.29 -5.50 0.85
CA ARG A 91 11.02 -4.94 1.30
C ARG A 91 9.86 -5.91 1.09
N ALA A 92 9.82 -6.57 -0.05
CA ALA A 92 8.79 -7.56 -0.36
C ALA A 92 8.89 -8.79 0.56
N ASN A 93 10.11 -9.30 0.81
CA ASN A 93 10.32 -10.42 1.72
C ASN A 93 9.99 -10.05 3.16
N TYR A 94 10.26 -8.82 3.59
CA TYR A 94 9.91 -8.38 4.95
C TYR A 94 8.40 -8.37 5.16
N TYR A 95 7.62 -7.81 4.22
CA TYR A 95 6.17 -7.65 4.41
C TYR A 95 5.34 -8.87 3.96
N TYR A 96 5.79 -9.61 2.97
CA TYR A 96 5.02 -10.71 2.36
C TYR A 96 5.71 -12.08 2.45
N GLY A 97 6.97 -12.11 2.81
CA GLY A 97 7.75 -13.34 2.98
C GLY A 97 7.77 -13.85 4.41
N ILE A 98 8.41 -15.00 4.60
CA ILE A 98 8.68 -15.61 5.90
C ILE A 98 10.09 -15.25 6.33
N LEU A 99 10.24 -14.67 7.53
CA LEU A 99 11.52 -14.27 8.09
C LEU A 99 12.34 -15.49 8.52
N ASN A 100 13.65 -15.36 8.56
CA ASN A 100 14.53 -16.44 8.98
C ASN A 100 14.24 -16.93 10.41
N SER A 101 13.84 -16.04 11.31
CA SER A 101 13.41 -16.36 12.67
C SER A 101 12.12 -17.18 12.70
N GLU A 102 11.19 -16.93 11.76
CA GLU A 102 9.93 -17.67 11.62
C GLU A 102 10.18 -19.06 11.03
N VAL A 103 11.10 -19.15 10.07
CA VAL A 103 11.57 -20.46 9.56
C VAL A 103 12.19 -21.29 10.67
N ALA A 104 13.00 -20.69 11.56
CA ALA A 104 13.57 -21.36 12.71
C ALA A 104 12.49 -21.85 13.72
N ARG A 105 11.28 -21.29 13.67
CA ARG A 105 10.11 -21.73 14.46
C ARG A 105 9.23 -22.76 13.73
N GLY A 106 9.68 -23.25 12.58
CA GLY A 106 9.02 -24.32 11.83
C GLY A 106 8.02 -23.86 10.78
N VAL A 107 8.05 -22.60 10.38
CA VAL A 107 7.27 -22.11 9.22
C VAL A 107 8.03 -22.37 7.94
N ASP A 108 7.37 -22.84 6.90
CA ASP A 108 8.00 -23.07 5.60
C ASP A 108 8.53 -21.75 5.01
N ALA A 109 9.76 -21.78 4.51
CA ALA A 109 10.41 -20.61 3.94
C ALA A 109 9.68 -20.14 2.67
N TYR A 110 9.35 -18.87 2.62
CA TYR A 110 8.79 -18.24 1.43
C TYR A 110 9.39 -16.86 1.21
N ARG A 111 9.82 -16.58 -0.02
CA ARG A 111 10.40 -15.29 -0.42
C ARG A 111 9.82 -14.87 -1.77
N PRO A 112 8.93 -13.85 -1.82
CA PRO A 112 8.33 -13.38 -3.06
C PRO A 112 9.33 -12.65 -3.99
N ASP A 113 10.56 -12.35 -3.52
CA ASP A 113 11.54 -11.50 -4.21
C ASP A 113 10.94 -10.10 -4.49
N GLN A 114 11.43 -9.41 -5.52
CA GLN A 114 10.85 -8.16 -5.95
C GLN A 114 9.44 -8.34 -6.51
N VAL A 115 8.56 -7.39 -6.21
CA VAL A 115 7.16 -7.42 -6.65
C VAL A 115 6.69 -6.08 -7.21
N PHE A 116 5.75 -6.16 -8.17
CA PHE A 116 5.03 -5.02 -8.71
C PHE A 116 3.56 -5.13 -8.27
N ILE A 117 3.05 -4.09 -7.65
CA ILE A 117 1.69 -4.02 -7.13
C ILE A 117 0.94 -2.90 -7.85
N PRO A 118 0.20 -3.20 -8.93
CA PRO A 118 -0.66 -2.22 -9.58
C PRO A 118 -1.79 -1.80 -8.65
N HIS A 119 -2.21 -0.53 -8.79
CA HIS A 119 -3.36 -0.04 -8.03
C HIS A 119 -4.15 0.99 -8.85
N VAL A 120 -5.42 1.10 -8.49
CA VAL A 120 -6.31 2.15 -8.95
C VAL A 120 -6.96 2.82 -7.76
N SER A 121 -7.24 4.10 -7.85
CA SER A 121 -8.02 4.78 -6.83
C SER A 121 -8.92 5.85 -7.41
N LEU A 122 -10.00 6.14 -6.69
CA LEU A 122 -10.87 7.26 -6.95
C LEU A 122 -10.96 8.12 -5.70
N GLY A 123 -10.41 9.33 -5.80
CA GLY A 123 -10.61 10.39 -4.84
C GLY A 123 -11.83 11.22 -5.19
N ALA A 124 -12.50 11.75 -4.17
CA ALA A 124 -13.57 12.73 -4.31
C ALA A 124 -13.37 13.84 -3.28
N ASN A 125 -13.46 15.09 -3.71
CA ASN A 125 -13.47 16.24 -2.83
C ASN A 125 -14.79 16.98 -2.99
N TYR A 126 -15.52 17.17 -1.89
CA TYR A 126 -16.78 17.87 -1.88
C TYR A 126 -16.74 19.09 -0.96
N VAL A 127 -16.98 20.27 -1.53
CA VAL A 127 -17.04 21.55 -0.82
C VAL A 127 -18.45 21.74 -0.26
N ILE A 128 -18.60 21.59 1.05
CA ILE A 128 -19.89 21.81 1.74
C ILE A 128 -20.19 23.32 1.79
N ASN A 129 -19.20 24.14 2.18
CA ASN A 129 -19.26 25.60 2.20
C ASN A 129 -17.83 26.18 2.13
N GLU A 130 -17.71 27.51 2.24
CA GLU A 130 -16.43 28.22 2.14
C GLU A 130 -15.37 27.80 3.18
N LYS A 131 -15.83 27.20 4.29
CA LYS A 131 -14.95 26.79 5.41
C LYS A 131 -14.76 25.27 5.52
N VAL A 132 -15.66 24.48 4.93
CA VAL A 132 -15.68 23.02 5.14
C VAL A 132 -15.64 22.30 3.80
N ASN A 133 -14.70 21.39 3.65
CA ASN A 133 -14.71 20.39 2.59
C ASN A 133 -14.43 18.99 3.13
N VAL A 134 -15.00 18.00 2.48
CA VAL A 134 -14.82 16.58 2.77
C VAL A 134 -14.05 15.97 1.61
N PHE A 135 -13.02 15.21 1.94
CA PHE A 135 -12.21 14.46 0.98
C PHE A 135 -12.27 12.97 1.31
N GLY A 136 -12.50 12.14 0.32
CA GLY A 136 -12.49 10.70 0.46
C GLY A 136 -11.72 10.04 -0.67
N VAL A 137 -11.10 8.89 -0.40
CA VAL A 137 -10.43 8.06 -1.40
C VAL A 137 -10.78 6.59 -1.16
N ALA A 138 -11.16 5.91 -2.23
CA ALA A 138 -11.20 4.45 -2.29
C ALA A 138 -10.05 3.99 -3.19
N MET A 139 -9.23 3.06 -2.69
CA MET A 139 -8.07 2.51 -3.42
C MET A 139 -8.16 0.99 -3.46
N GLN A 140 -7.92 0.42 -4.62
CA GLN A 140 -7.80 -1.01 -4.84
C GLN A 140 -6.39 -1.33 -5.31
N LYS A 141 -5.67 -2.17 -4.55
CA LYS A 141 -4.38 -2.75 -4.92
C LYS A 141 -4.59 -4.18 -5.43
N PHE A 142 -3.87 -4.55 -6.47
CA PHE A 142 -3.91 -5.89 -7.03
C PHE A 142 -2.61 -6.61 -6.67
N LEU A 143 -2.72 -7.64 -5.86
CA LEU A 143 -1.57 -8.38 -5.38
C LEU A 143 -1.13 -9.40 -6.44
N PRO A 144 0.15 -9.42 -6.85
CA PRO A 144 0.65 -10.38 -7.84
C PRO A 144 0.70 -11.80 -7.26
N ASN A 145 0.70 -12.82 -8.13
CA ASN A 145 0.76 -14.23 -7.72
C ASN A 145 1.89 -14.50 -6.73
N LYS A 146 3.07 -13.91 -6.94
CA LYS A 146 4.20 -13.99 -5.99
C LYS A 146 3.87 -13.55 -4.56
N VAL A 147 2.87 -12.74 -4.35
CA VAL A 147 2.39 -12.33 -3.02
C VAL A 147 1.29 -13.28 -2.55
N GLN A 148 0.38 -13.67 -3.46
CA GLN A 148 -0.74 -14.55 -3.16
C GLN A 148 -0.30 -15.99 -2.83
N ASP A 149 0.76 -16.49 -3.48
CA ASP A 149 1.32 -17.84 -3.24
C ASP A 149 2.00 -17.95 -1.86
N GLY A 150 2.21 -16.82 -1.19
CA GLY A 150 2.78 -16.76 0.14
C GLY A 150 1.81 -17.24 1.23
N PRO A 151 2.33 -17.81 2.32
CA PRO A 151 1.47 -18.32 3.40
C PRO A 151 0.78 -17.22 4.20
N LEU A 152 1.24 -15.95 4.10
CA LEU A 152 0.71 -14.83 4.86
C LEU A 152 -0.44 -14.07 4.16
N VAL A 153 -0.72 -14.37 2.89
CA VAL A 153 -1.70 -13.64 2.09
C VAL A 153 -2.68 -14.63 1.44
N ASP A 154 -3.97 -14.41 1.61
CA ASP A 154 -5.04 -15.21 1.00
C ASP A 154 -5.86 -14.41 -0.02
N GLN A 155 -5.53 -13.14 -0.21
CA GLN A 155 -6.32 -12.22 -1.03
C GLN A 155 -5.57 -11.84 -2.29
N SER A 156 -6.28 -11.80 -3.42
CA SER A 156 -5.74 -11.31 -4.69
C SER A 156 -5.75 -9.78 -4.80
N SER A 157 -6.43 -9.11 -3.88
CA SER A 157 -6.53 -7.66 -3.88
C SER A 157 -6.82 -7.10 -2.48
N GLN A 158 -6.45 -5.84 -2.28
CA GLN A 158 -6.67 -5.12 -1.03
C GLN A 158 -7.39 -3.80 -1.32
N THR A 159 -8.48 -3.56 -0.58
CA THR A 159 -9.24 -2.31 -0.68
C THR A 159 -8.97 -1.45 0.54
N ASN A 160 -8.62 -0.19 0.31
CA ASN A 160 -8.40 0.80 1.36
C ASN A 160 -9.33 1.99 1.17
N PHE A 161 -9.84 2.51 2.28
CA PHE A 161 -10.66 3.73 2.32
C PHE A 161 -9.99 4.75 3.23
N TYR A 162 -10.00 6.00 2.77
CA TYR A 162 -9.55 7.13 3.55
C TYR A 162 -10.59 8.25 3.45
N MET A 163 -10.85 8.94 4.56
CA MET A 163 -11.73 10.10 4.58
C MET A 163 -11.15 11.17 5.51
N ALA A 164 -11.26 12.42 5.10
CA ALA A 164 -10.85 13.59 5.88
C ALA A 164 -11.87 14.70 5.75
N VAL A 165 -12.05 15.46 6.83
CA VAL A 165 -12.79 16.70 6.85
C VAL A 165 -11.81 17.82 7.11
N ASN A 166 -11.79 18.81 6.23
CA ASN A 166 -10.95 20.00 6.36
C ASN A 166 -11.82 21.20 6.75
N TYR A 167 -11.36 21.95 7.76
CA TYR A 167 -11.98 23.18 8.21
C TYR A 167 -11.00 24.35 8.06
N LYS A 168 -11.45 25.41 7.41
CA LYS A 168 -10.67 26.65 7.24
C LYS A 168 -11.18 27.68 8.26
N PHE A 169 -10.30 28.12 9.12
CA PHE A 169 -10.54 29.19 10.10
C PHE A 169 -10.60 30.56 9.46
#